data_00449749802101ff68593296d3074f41
#
_entry.id   00449749802101ff68593296d3074f41
#
_cell.length_a   1.000
_cell.length_b   1.000
_cell.length_c   1.000
_cell.angle_alpha   90.00
_cell.angle_beta   90.00
_cell.angle_gamma   90.00
#
_symmetry.space_group_name_H-M   'P 1'
#
loop_
_entity.id
_entity.type
_entity.pdbx_description
1 polymer ?
#
loop_
_entity_poly.entity_id
_entity_poly.type
_entity_poly.pdbx_seq_one_letter_code
_entity_poly.pdbx_strand_id
1 'polypeptide(L)'
;MNKFTDLNSHEKEILEKLKESSKKKAVYKKVAFHIHTPASYDYSYFDSKDNFYKRKVNDIVAYLNQNTALISESLLDNFSKDYDNQHEALAYLLMAKKLLEKKVELALVTDHNTFSGFTKLENAIAFLHRHHKNKFKTYTNLLLGIEISCADSHVVGIFDYEQNYLEDRIDGLENTFKEYLLDEKHGSFKTSLEMLNIINENKGLGYIAHINSSNLLSNDSLSISYKKRLFSDLKTSVLGVKDLKNLDTIKNRLKSYAKQKEFSFVLDEDSHSFDDLASNCFWIIGSKCNFEMIRNAFHDPNFTICLSPPSEPDVFIEGIAVEPFNEKKGYYIGKENRKSLFNISFSSSLSCLIGSRGTGKSTLLNLMDFVLSQRTVSCDDLLFLNSNMRVMILVKCLNNRYLIKYLAPDIDSFDEISENRVLKYFGVHDRIPNSTFDYESSTMKKYIINNLLYI
;
A
#
# COMPACT_ATOMS: atom_id res chain seq x y z
N MET A 1 11.65 3.72 -32.13
CA MET A 1 11.26 2.99 -30.91
C MET A 1 10.40 1.81 -31.35
N ASN A 2 10.86 0.61 -31.04
CA ASN A 2 10.14 -0.62 -31.39
C ASN A 2 8.98 -0.82 -30.41
N LYS A 3 7.83 -1.29 -30.89
CA LYS A 3 6.64 -1.52 -30.07
C LYS A 3 6.68 -2.91 -29.42
N PHE A 4 5.85 -3.15 -28.42
CA PHE A 4 5.67 -4.43 -27.70
C PHE A 4 5.52 -5.66 -28.62
N THR A 5 5.12 -5.47 -29.87
CA THR A 5 4.98 -6.54 -30.88
C THR A 5 6.29 -7.23 -31.24
N ASP A 6 7.44 -6.62 -30.94
CA ASP A 6 8.77 -7.12 -31.29
C ASP A 6 9.37 -8.07 -30.25
N LEU A 7 8.64 -8.34 -29.14
CA LEU A 7 9.03 -9.33 -28.16
C LEU A 7 8.62 -10.74 -28.62
N ASN A 8 9.56 -11.69 -28.53
CA ASN A 8 9.24 -13.09 -28.69
C ASN A 8 8.42 -13.65 -27.51
N SER A 9 7.92 -14.88 -27.62
CA SER A 9 7.08 -15.50 -26.60
C SER A 9 7.77 -15.62 -25.23
N HIS A 10 9.05 -15.97 -25.23
CA HIS A 10 9.85 -16.10 -24.01
C HIS A 10 10.12 -14.75 -23.34
N GLU A 11 10.43 -13.71 -24.10
CA GLU A 11 10.61 -12.35 -23.58
C GLU A 11 9.31 -11.79 -23.00
N LYS A 12 8.16 -12.12 -23.57
CA LYS A 12 6.86 -11.78 -23.01
C LYS A 12 6.63 -12.46 -21.67
N GLU A 13 6.99 -13.72 -21.53
CA GLU A 13 6.92 -14.46 -20.26
C GLU A 13 7.80 -13.82 -19.18
N ILE A 14 9.04 -13.44 -19.52
CA ILE A 14 9.94 -12.74 -18.59
C ILE A 14 9.35 -11.41 -18.16
N LEU A 15 8.81 -10.63 -19.10
CA LEU A 15 8.17 -9.35 -18.80
C LEU A 15 6.97 -9.49 -17.87
N GLU A 16 6.12 -10.49 -18.06
CA GLU A 16 5.00 -10.76 -17.17
C GLU A 16 5.49 -11.16 -15.77
N LYS A 17 6.54 -11.97 -15.65
CA LYS A 17 7.17 -12.29 -14.35
C LYS A 17 7.72 -11.04 -13.66
N LEU A 18 8.33 -10.11 -14.39
CA LEU A 18 8.78 -8.81 -13.85
C LEU A 18 7.60 -7.99 -13.33
N LYS A 19 6.51 -7.91 -14.09
CA LYS A 19 5.30 -7.20 -13.68
C LYS A 19 4.62 -7.85 -12.48
N GLU A 20 4.59 -9.18 -12.40
CA GLU A 20 4.04 -9.91 -11.26
C GLU A 20 4.88 -9.71 -9.99
N SER A 21 6.20 -9.77 -10.11
CA SER A 21 7.08 -9.52 -8.98
C SER A 21 6.93 -8.09 -8.44
N SER A 22 6.64 -7.13 -9.32
CA SER A 22 6.40 -5.74 -8.94
C SER A 22 5.13 -5.55 -8.09
N LYS A 23 4.15 -6.45 -8.18
CA LYS A 23 2.92 -6.41 -7.35
C LYS A 23 3.17 -6.80 -5.90
N LYS A 24 4.26 -7.49 -5.60
CA LYS A 24 4.61 -7.96 -4.24
C LYS A 24 5.44 -6.97 -3.43
N LYS A 25 5.87 -5.87 -4.05
CA LYS A 25 6.66 -4.84 -3.35
C LYS A 25 5.78 -3.99 -2.44
N ALA A 26 6.40 -3.43 -1.40
CA ALA A 26 5.76 -2.39 -0.60
C ALA A 26 5.58 -1.13 -1.44
N VAL A 27 4.34 -0.63 -1.49
CA VAL A 27 3.96 0.62 -2.14
C VAL A 27 3.06 1.41 -1.22
N TYR A 28 2.95 2.69 -1.46
CA TYR A 28 1.99 3.52 -0.73
C TYR A 28 0.56 3.10 -1.07
N LYS A 29 -0.19 2.77 -0.03
CA LYS A 29 -1.60 2.40 -0.06
C LYS A 29 -2.44 3.58 0.39
N LYS A 30 -3.47 3.93 -0.37
CA LYS A 30 -4.41 4.99 0.00
C LYS A 30 -5.34 4.49 1.09
N VAL A 31 -5.38 5.20 2.22
CA VAL A 31 -6.06 4.79 3.44
C VAL A 31 -7.07 5.84 3.88
N ALA A 32 -8.25 5.41 4.30
CA ALA A 32 -9.25 6.22 4.99
C ALA A 32 -9.43 5.68 6.42
N PHE A 33 -9.12 6.48 7.41
CA PHE A 33 -9.29 6.10 8.82
C PHE A 33 -10.46 6.82 9.44
N HIS A 34 -11.05 6.19 10.45
CA HIS A 34 -12.12 6.70 11.27
C HIS A 34 -13.37 7.00 10.44
N ILE A 35 -13.93 5.94 9.87
CA ILE A 35 -15.17 6.02 9.13
C ILE A 35 -16.30 5.37 9.94
N HIS A 36 -17.41 6.08 10.08
CA HIS A 36 -18.62 5.56 10.66
C HIS A 36 -19.53 4.98 9.59
N THR A 37 -20.33 3.99 9.98
CA THR A 37 -21.33 3.37 9.12
C THR A 37 -22.74 3.70 9.60
N PRO A 38 -23.80 3.31 8.88
CA PRO A 38 -25.17 3.39 9.35
C PRO A 38 -25.47 2.69 10.69
N ALA A 39 -24.55 1.87 11.20
CA ALA A 39 -24.64 1.27 12.53
C ALA A 39 -24.36 2.27 13.65
N SER A 40 -23.58 3.32 13.38
CA SER A 40 -23.32 4.37 14.36
C SER A 40 -24.59 5.18 14.65
N TYR A 41 -24.88 5.45 15.91
CA TYR A 41 -26.12 6.10 16.33
C TYR A 41 -26.30 7.52 15.76
N ASP A 42 -25.22 8.20 15.44
CA ASP A 42 -25.15 9.57 14.96
C ASP A 42 -24.84 9.69 13.45
N TYR A 43 -24.91 8.57 12.72
CA TYR A 43 -24.68 8.60 11.27
C TYR A 43 -25.78 9.42 10.57
N SER A 44 -25.36 10.47 9.86
CA SER A 44 -26.29 11.47 9.32
C SER A 44 -26.76 11.20 7.88
N TYR A 45 -26.24 10.15 7.22
CA TYR A 45 -26.59 9.81 5.83
C TYR A 45 -26.28 10.98 4.87
N PHE A 46 -27.29 11.51 4.14
CA PHE A 46 -27.18 12.75 3.34
C PHE A 46 -27.50 13.99 4.18
N ASP A 47 -28.51 13.90 5.05
CA ASP A 47 -29.01 14.97 5.90
C ASP A 47 -29.44 14.45 7.28
N SER A 48 -30.26 13.40 7.34
CA SER A 48 -30.63 12.68 8.56
C SER A 48 -31.09 11.27 8.26
N LYS A 49 -31.03 10.38 9.25
CA LYS A 49 -31.56 9.01 9.18
C LYS A 49 -33.03 9.00 8.76
N ASP A 50 -33.86 9.83 9.45
CA ASP A 50 -35.30 9.90 9.19
C ASP A 50 -35.63 10.34 7.76
N ASN A 51 -34.91 11.30 7.22
CA ASN A 51 -35.10 11.76 5.85
C ASN A 51 -34.65 10.72 4.83
N PHE A 52 -33.54 10.03 5.10
CA PHE A 52 -33.07 8.96 4.25
C PHE A 52 -34.08 7.82 4.14
N TYR A 53 -34.65 7.39 5.26
CA TYR A 53 -35.66 6.32 5.28
C TYR A 53 -37.03 6.73 4.73
N LYS A 54 -37.31 8.02 4.62
CA LYS A 54 -38.54 8.53 3.93
C LYS A 54 -38.38 8.60 2.41
N ARG A 55 -37.17 8.54 1.87
CA ARG A 55 -36.94 8.53 0.42
C ARG A 55 -37.48 7.24 -0.18
N LYS A 56 -38.01 7.31 -1.41
CA LYS A 56 -38.38 6.09 -2.11
C LYS A 56 -37.13 5.26 -2.47
N VAL A 57 -37.22 3.96 -2.30
CA VAL A 57 -36.13 3.01 -2.65
C VAL A 57 -35.64 3.25 -4.08
N ASN A 58 -36.58 3.44 -5.04
CA ASN A 58 -36.22 3.67 -6.44
C ASN A 58 -35.41 4.96 -6.66
N ASP A 59 -35.62 6.00 -5.88
CA ASP A 59 -34.87 7.27 -5.97
C ASP A 59 -33.43 7.05 -5.48
N ILE A 60 -33.24 6.27 -4.42
CA ILE A 60 -31.91 5.91 -3.91
C ILE A 60 -31.19 4.96 -4.89
N VAL A 61 -31.90 4.00 -5.47
CA VAL A 61 -31.37 3.13 -6.53
C VAL A 61 -30.94 3.93 -7.75
N ALA A 62 -31.74 4.92 -8.17
CA ALA A 62 -31.38 5.81 -9.28
C ALA A 62 -30.11 6.63 -8.96
N TYR A 63 -29.97 7.12 -7.74
CA TYR A 63 -28.75 7.80 -7.27
C TYR A 63 -27.54 6.85 -7.22
N LEU A 64 -27.71 5.64 -6.71
CA LEU A 64 -26.64 4.63 -6.68
C LEU A 64 -26.18 4.27 -8.10
N ASN A 65 -27.11 4.16 -9.04
CA ASN A 65 -26.88 3.83 -10.45
C ASN A 65 -26.44 5.03 -11.30
N GLN A 66 -26.32 6.21 -10.74
CA GLN A 66 -25.86 7.39 -11.46
C GLN A 66 -24.49 7.13 -12.10
N ASN A 67 -24.40 7.37 -13.41
CA ASN A 67 -23.23 7.12 -14.26
C ASN A 67 -22.93 5.64 -14.58
N THR A 68 -23.50 4.67 -13.87
CA THR A 68 -23.31 3.24 -14.16
C THR A 68 -24.38 2.42 -13.47
N ALA A 69 -25.06 1.53 -14.18
CA ALA A 69 -26.00 0.58 -13.57
C ALA A 69 -25.24 -0.39 -12.67
N LEU A 70 -25.33 -0.19 -11.36
CA LEU A 70 -24.64 -1.01 -10.35
C LEU A 70 -25.55 -2.08 -9.76
N ILE A 71 -26.87 -1.81 -9.68
CA ILE A 71 -27.84 -2.74 -9.10
C ILE A 71 -29.18 -2.67 -9.83
N SER A 72 -29.79 -3.83 -10.03
CA SER A 72 -31.20 -3.96 -10.47
C SER A 72 -32.10 -4.27 -9.27
N GLU A 73 -33.42 -4.15 -9.42
CA GLU A 73 -34.36 -4.48 -8.36
C GLU A 73 -34.20 -5.93 -7.87
N SER A 74 -34.08 -6.90 -8.77
CA SER A 74 -33.90 -8.30 -8.42
C SER A 74 -32.55 -8.57 -7.68
N LEU A 75 -31.50 -7.83 -8.01
CA LEU A 75 -30.23 -7.92 -7.30
C LEU A 75 -30.32 -7.27 -5.92
N LEU A 76 -31.03 -6.16 -5.80
CA LEU A 76 -31.28 -5.50 -4.52
C LEU A 76 -32.09 -6.38 -3.58
N ASP A 77 -33.16 -7.00 -4.07
CA ASP A 77 -34.00 -7.93 -3.28
C ASP A 77 -33.17 -9.09 -2.72
N ASN A 78 -32.23 -9.59 -3.49
CA ASN A 78 -31.34 -10.65 -3.03
C ASN A 78 -30.26 -10.16 -2.06
N PHE A 79 -29.66 -9.01 -2.35
CA PHE A 79 -28.61 -8.43 -1.51
C PHE A 79 -29.16 -7.97 -0.15
N SER A 80 -30.37 -7.42 -0.09
CA SER A 80 -30.97 -6.87 1.13
C SER A 80 -31.41 -7.92 2.16
N LYS A 81 -31.31 -9.21 1.85
CA LYS A 81 -31.69 -10.29 2.80
C LYS A 81 -30.81 -10.34 4.04
N ASP A 82 -29.57 -9.85 3.94
CA ASP A 82 -28.59 -9.82 5.03
C ASP A 82 -28.64 -8.49 5.81
N TYR A 83 -29.66 -7.64 5.55
CA TYR A 83 -29.85 -6.33 6.17
C TYR A 83 -31.27 -6.21 6.73
N ASP A 84 -31.49 -5.28 7.65
CA ASP A 84 -32.80 -5.08 8.28
C ASP A 84 -33.86 -4.69 7.26
N ASN A 85 -33.49 -3.95 6.21
CA ASN A 85 -34.37 -3.53 5.12
C ASN A 85 -33.56 -3.02 3.91
N GLN A 86 -34.26 -2.74 2.80
CA GLN A 86 -33.62 -2.25 1.56
C GLN A 86 -32.95 -0.89 1.71
N HIS A 87 -33.43 0.00 2.59
CA HIS A 87 -32.79 1.30 2.82
C HIS A 87 -31.42 1.12 3.46
N GLU A 88 -31.33 0.26 4.48
CA GLU A 88 -30.05 -0.06 5.10
C GLU A 88 -29.09 -0.67 4.09
N ALA A 89 -29.51 -1.67 3.33
CA ALA A 89 -28.72 -2.29 2.28
C ALA A 89 -28.18 -1.24 1.28
N LEU A 90 -29.03 -0.31 0.85
CA LEU A 90 -28.65 0.78 -0.05
C LEU A 90 -27.68 1.76 0.59
N ALA A 91 -27.80 2.04 1.89
CA ALA A 91 -26.87 2.89 2.60
C ALA A 91 -25.44 2.29 2.56
N TYR A 92 -25.29 1.01 2.86
CA TYR A 92 -24.00 0.32 2.77
C TYR A 92 -23.46 0.23 1.33
N LEU A 93 -24.34 0.03 0.34
CA LEU A 93 -23.93 0.07 -1.07
C LEU A 93 -23.45 1.44 -1.52
N LEU A 94 -24.05 2.53 -1.02
CA LEU A 94 -23.57 3.90 -1.28
C LEU A 94 -22.17 4.14 -0.69
N MET A 95 -21.94 3.70 0.53
CA MET A 95 -20.63 3.76 1.16
C MET A 95 -19.58 2.97 0.36
N ALA A 96 -19.90 1.71 0.05
CA ALA A 96 -19.03 0.84 -0.72
C ALA A 96 -18.69 1.43 -2.09
N LYS A 97 -19.68 1.97 -2.80
CA LYS A 97 -19.49 2.68 -4.07
C LYS A 97 -18.50 3.83 -3.91
N LYS A 98 -18.68 4.67 -2.90
CA LYS A 98 -17.80 5.84 -2.68
C LYS A 98 -16.37 5.44 -2.37
N LEU A 99 -16.13 4.46 -1.51
CA LEU A 99 -14.80 3.95 -1.20
C LEU A 99 -14.11 3.39 -2.45
N LEU A 100 -14.81 2.59 -3.25
CA LEU A 100 -14.29 2.00 -4.49
C LEU A 100 -14.03 3.07 -5.57
N GLU A 101 -14.90 4.06 -5.75
CA GLU A 101 -14.72 5.18 -6.68
C GLU A 101 -13.54 6.07 -6.29
N LYS A 102 -13.34 6.31 -4.99
CA LYS A 102 -12.19 7.05 -4.44
C LYS A 102 -10.90 6.24 -4.45
N LYS A 103 -10.96 4.96 -4.85
CA LYS A 103 -9.81 4.02 -4.89
C LYS A 103 -9.12 3.91 -3.53
N VAL A 104 -9.89 3.88 -2.45
CA VAL A 104 -9.38 3.58 -1.12
C VAL A 104 -8.98 2.10 -1.10
N GLU A 105 -7.74 1.82 -0.71
CA GLU A 105 -7.23 0.44 -0.67
C GLU A 105 -7.43 -0.20 0.70
N LEU A 106 -7.50 0.63 1.75
CA LEU A 106 -7.74 0.20 3.12
C LEU A 106 -8.59 1.23 3.86
N ALA A 107 -9.67 0.80 4.51
CA ALA A 107 -10.51 1.67 5.32
C ALA A 107 -10.67 1.10 6.74
N LEU A 108 -10.60 1.98 7.74
CA LEU A 108 -10.80 1.63 9.16
C LEU A 108 -12.21 2.02 9.58
N VAL A 109 -13.05 1.00 9.81
CA VAL A 109 -14.43 1.16 10.32
C VAL A 109 -14.38 1.31 11.83
N THR A 110 -15.01 2.34 12.36
CA THR A 110 -14.94 2.71 13.78
C THR A 110 -16.27 3.27 14.27
N ASP A 111 -17.33 2.48 14.17
CA ASP A 111 -18.62 2.88 14.70
C ASP A 111 -18.52 3.17 16.20
N HIS A 112 -19.32 4.12 16.69
CA HIS A 112 -19.34 4.48 18.10
C HIS A 112 -19.77 3.30 18.96
N ASN A 113 -18.84 2.82 19.80
CA ASN A 113 -19.07 1.82 20.84
C ASN A 113 -19.64 0.47 20.34
N THR A 114 -19.52 0.17 19.06
CA THR A 114 -20.00 -1.08 18.42
C THR A 114 -19.13 -1.49 17.23
N PHE A 115 -19.19 -2.78 16.85
CA PHE A 115 -18.56 -3.33 15.65
C PHE A 115 -19.60 -3.75 14.60
N SER A 116 -20.88 -3.53 14.84
CA SER A 116 -22.00 -4.13 14.06
C SER A 116 -22.05 -3.69 12.59
N GLY A 117 -21.44 -2.56 12.23
CA GLY A 117 -21.39 -2.06 10.85
C GLY A 117 -20.33 -2.72 9.97
N PHE A 118 -19.34 -3.36 10.56
CA PHE A 118 -18.18 -3.88 9.85
C PHE A 118 -18.55 -4.92 8.77
N THR A 119 -19.20 -6.01 9.17
CA THR A 119 -19.57 -7.11 8.26
C THR A 119 -20.53 -6.66 7.17
N LYS A 120 -21.47 -5.76 7.49
CA LYS A 120 -22.42 -5.19 6.53
C LYS A 120 -21.70 -4.39 5.44
N LEU A 121 -20.70 -3.57 5.80
CA LEU A 121 -19.90 -2.82 4.82
C LEU A 121 -18.98 -3.73 4.01
N GLU A 122 -18.36 -4.73 4.63
CA GLU A 122 -17.52 -5.71 3.94
C GLU A 122 -18.32 -6.45 2.85
N ASN A 123 -19.52 -6.91 3.17
CA ASN A 123 -20.43 -7.56 2.24
C ASN A 123 -20.80 -6.64 1.07
N ALA A 124 -21.07 -5.35 1.34
CA ALA A 124 -21.41 -4.38 0.29
C ALA A 124 -20.23 -4.11 -0.67
N ILE A 125 -19.01 -3.98 -0.14
CA ILE A 125 -17.80 -3.82 -0.95
C ILE A 125 -17.56 -5.07 -1.80
N ALA A 126 -17.61 -6.25 -1.19
CA ALA A 126 -17.44 -7.52 -1.89
C ALA A 126 -18.47 -7.73 -3.00
N PHE A 127 -19.72 -7.37 -2.74
CA PHE A 127 -20.81 -7.43 -3.73
C PHE A 127 -20.52 -6.53 -4.93
N LEU A 128 -20.28 -5.24 -4.72
CA LEU A 128 -20.03 -4.30 -5.82
C LEU A 128 -18.76 -4.64 -6.60
N HIS A 129 -17.68 -4.99 -5.91
CA HIS A 129 -16.43 -5.36 -6.59
C HIS A 129 -16.58 -6.63 -7.42
N ARG A 130 -17.31 -7.66 -6.92
CA ARG A 130 -17.54 -8.92 -7.63
C ARG A 130 -18.33 -8.72 -8.92
N HIS A 131 -19.39 -7.90 -8.87
CA HIS A 131 -20.28 -7.67 -10.01
C HIS A 131 -19.74 -6.65 -11.01
N HIS A 132 -18.82 -5.77 -10.59
CA HIS A 132 -18.32 -4.66 -11.40
C HIS A 132 -16.79 -4.54 -11.43
N LYS A 133 -16.07 -5.67 -11.56
CA LYS A 133 -14.59 -5.73 -11.61
C LYS A 133 -13.97 -4.81 -12.67
N ASN A 134 -14.64 -4.64 -13.82
CA ASN A 134 -14.14 -3.78 -14.91
C ASN A 134 -14.15 -2.29 -14.52
N LYS A 135 -15.10 -1.87 -13.68
CA LYS A 135 -15.21 -0.49 -13.17
C LYS A 135 -14.33 -0.30 -11.93
N PHE A 136 -14.43 -1.18 -10.96
CA PHE A 136 -13.72 -1.10 -9.69
C PHE A 136 -12.48 -2.00 -9.71
N LYS A 137 -11.36 -1.48 -10.23
CA LYS A 137 -10.10 -2.23 -10.32
C LYS A 137 -9.41 -2.39 -8.97
N THR A 138 -9.62 -1.44 -8.07
CA THR A 138 -9.06 -1.44 -6.71
C THR A 138 -10.10 -2.01 -5.76
N TYR A 139 -9.72 -3.00 -4.96
CA TYR A 139 -10.53 -3.52 -3.86
C TYR A 139 -10.25 -2.72 -2.60
N THR A 140 -11.27 -2.37 -1.84
CA THR A 140 -11.13 -1.75 -0.53
C THR A 140 -11.17 -2.84 0.54
N ASN A 141 -10.03 -3.06 1.22
CA ASN A 141 -9.97 -3.91 2.39
C ASN A 141 -10.45 -3.12 3.61
N LEU A 142 -11.04 -3.79 4.58
CA LEU A 142 -11.46 -3.17 5.83
C LEU A 142 -10.56 -3.58 6.99
N LEU A 143 -10.38 -2.66 7.93
CA LEU A 143 -9.83 -2.91 9.26
C LEU A 143 -10.95 -2.88 10.28
N LEU A 144 -10.95 -3.87 11.16
CA LEU A 144 -11.88 -3.95 12.27
C LEU A 144 -11.47 -2.95 13.35
N GLY A 145 -12.33 -1.99 13.63
CA GLY A 145 -12.09 -0.97 14.64
C GLY A 145 -13.35 -0.56 15.37
N ILE A 146 -13.14 0.27 16.39
CA ILE A 146 -14.18 0.87 17.22
C ILE A 146 -13.73 2.25 17.65
N GLU A 147 -14.63 3.22 17.70
CA GLU A 147 -14.42 4.45 18.42
C GLU A 147 -15.12 4.40 19.79
N ILE A 148 -14.38 4.74 20.83
CA ILE A 148 -14.90 4.76 22.20
C ILE A 148 -14.82 6.18 22.75
N SER A 149 -15.99 6.73 23.09
CA SER A 149 -16.09 8.02 23.77
C SER A 149 -15.69 7.83 25.23
N CYS A 150 -14.46 8.20 25.59
CA CYS A 150 -13.95 8.14 26.95
C CYS A 150 -14.26 9.41 27.75
N ALA A 151 -14.06 9.38 29.06
CA ALA A 151 -14.34 10.49 29.96
C ALA A 151 -13.61 11.81 29.61
N ASP A 152 -12.49 11.74 28.92
CA ASP A 152 -11.60 12.87 28.60
C ASP A 152 -11.38 13.10 27.11
N SER A 153 -11.54 12.07 26.27
CA SER A 153 -11.32 12.15 24.82
C SER A 153 -11.90 10.92 24.11
N HIS A 154 -11.90 10.93 22.80
CA HIS A 154 -12.23 9.75 22.01
C HIS A 154 -10.98 8.93 21.71
N VAL A 155 -11.15 7.63 21.68
CA VAL A 155 -10.09 6.65 21.42
C VAL A 155 -10.53 5.71 20.31
N VAL A 156 -9.69 5.52 19.33
CA VAL A 156 -9.88 4.51 18.31
C VAL A 156 -9.08 3.27 18.65
N GLY A 157 -9.76 2.12 18.63
CA GLY A 157 -9.17 0.78 18.71
C GLY A 157 -9.19 0.09 17.37
N ILE A 158 -8.11 -0.60 17.02
CA ILE A 158 -7.94 -1.36 15.78
C ILE A 158 -7.56 -2.79 16.14
N PHE A 159 -8.20 -3.78 15.55
CA PHE A 159 -8.01 -5.19 15.92
C PHE A 159 -7.71 -6.06 14.72
N ASP A 160 -6.87 -7.07 14.94
CA ASP A 160 -6.64 -8.13 13.97
C ASP A 160 -7.76 -9.18 14.03
N TYR A 161 -8.01 -9.81 12.89
CA TYR A 161 -8.96 -10.90 12.77
C TYR A 161 -8.56 -11.89 11.68
N GLU A 162 -8.99 -13.11 11.83
CA GLU A 162 -8.96 -14.13 10.77
C GLU A 162 -10.36 -14.23 10.17
N GLN A 163 -10.46 -14.23 8.84
CA GLN A 163 -11.74 -14.18 8.13
C GLN A 163 -12.71 -15.29 8.56
N ASN A 164 -12.20 -16.49 8.81
CA ASN A 164 -13.02 -17.63 9.22
C ASN A 164 -13.57 -17.52 10.66
N TYR A 165 -13.04 -16.61 11.47
CA TYR A 165 -13.41 -16.40 12.88
C TYR A 165 -13.80 -14.94 13.14
N LEU A 166 -14.22 -14.22 12.10
CA LEU A 166 -14.54 -12.80 12.21
C LEU A 166 -15.71 -12.55 13.17
N GLU A 167 -16.81 -13.30 13.05
CA GLU A 167 -17.98 -13.15 13.92
C GLU A 167 -17.64 -13.45 15.38
N ASP A 168 -16.96 -14.57 15.65
CA ASP A 168 -16.49 -14.92 17.00
C ASP A 168 -15.57 -13.80 17.58
N ARG A 169 -14.74 -13.20 16.72
CA ARG A 169 -13.85 -12.10 17.11
C ARG A 169 -14.62 -10.84 17.46
N ILE A 170 -15.61 -10.48 16.66
CA ILE A 170 -16.52 -9.34 16.91
C ILE A 170 -17.27 -9.55 18.22
N ASP A 171 -17.93 -10.68 18.40
CA ASP A 171 -18.69 -11.01 19.60
C ASP A 171 -17.80 -10.97 20.86
N GLY A 172 -16.60 -11.53 20.77
CA GLY A 172 -15.62 -11.48 21.86
C GLY A 172 -15.19 -10.05 22.24
N LEU A 173 -14.96 -9.20 21.26
CA LEU A 173 -14.61 -7.79 21.47
C LEU A 173 -15.80 -7.00 22.02
N GLU A 174 -17.00 -7.15 21.46
CA GLU A 174 -18.20 -6.48 21.96
C GLU A 174 -18.49 -6.85 23.42
N ASN A 175 -18.43 -8.14 23.77
CA ASN A 175 -18.59 -8.59 25.15
C ASN A 175 -17.53 -7.96 26.08
N THR A 176 -16.30 -7.88 25.63
CA THR A 176 -15.21 -7.27 26.41
C THR A 176 -15.45 -5.78 26.64
N PHE A 177 -15.76 -5.02 25.60
CA PHE A 177 -15.93 -3.57 25.72
C PHE A 177 -17.23 -3.19 26.41
N LYS A 178 -18.28 -3.98 26.29
CA LYS A 178 -19.56 -3.77 26.98
C LYS A 178 -19.42 -3.61 28.51
N GLU A 179 -18.42 -4.25 29.11
CA GLU A 179 -18.14 -4.12 30.53
C GLU A 179 -17.68 -2.71 30.93
N TYR A 180 -17.15 -1.92 29.99
CA TYR A 180 -16.59 -0.60 30.20
C TYR A 180 -17.46 0.53 29.64
N LEU A 181 -18.50 0.21 28.89
CA LEU A 181 -19.44 1.17 28.31
C LEU A 181 -20.64 1.39 29.24
N LEU A 182 -21.09 2.64 29.34
CA LEU A 182 -22.36 2.98 29.97
C LEU A 182 -23.53 2.56 29.08
N ASP A 183 -23.48 3.04 27.85
CA ASP A 183 -24.34 2.65 26.73
C ASP A 183 -23.70 3.17 25.43
N GLU A 184 -24.35 2.90 24.28
CA GLU A 184 -23.84 3.27 22.97
C GLU A 184 -23.64 4.79 22.78
N LYS A 185 -24.50 5.61 23.39
CA LYS A 185 -24.46 7.07 23.26
C LYS A 185 -23.56 7.77 24.27
N HIS A 186 -23.51 7.26 25.48
CA HIS A 186 -22.80 7.90 26.60
C HIS A 186 -21.34 7.41 26.72
N GLY A 187 -20.96 6.39 25.94
CA GLY A 187 -19.59 5.91 25.90
C GLY A 187 -19.11 5.27 27.20
N SER A 188 -17.86 5.53 27.57
CA SER A 188 -17.17 4.88 28.69
C SER A 188 -16.86 5.85 29.83
N PHE A 189 -16.97 5.32 31.06
CA PHE A 189 -16.50 6.01 32.26
C PHE A 189 -14.96 5.97 32.43
N LYS A 190 -14.27 5.20 31.62
CA LYS A 190 -12.80 5.10 31.61
C LYS A 190 -12.18 6.33 30.97
N THR A 191 -10.97 6.65 31.42
CA THR A 191 -10.13 7.63 30.71
C THR A 191 -9.55 7.05 29.42
N SER A 192 -9.13 7.90 28.50
CA SER A 192 -8.49 7.48 27.25
C SER A 192 -7.25 6.62 27.48
N LEU A 193 -6.44 6.91 28.52
CA LEU A 193 -5.27 6.11 28.85
C LEU A 193 -5.65 4.69 29.34
N GLU A 194 -6.66 4.59 30.21
CA GLU A 194 -7.17 3.30 30.68
C GLU A 194 -7.74 2.48 29.50
N MET A 195 -8.52 3.12 28.63
CA MET A 195 -9.11 2.46 27.48
C MET A 195 -8.05 1.98 26.48
N LEU A 196 -7.02 2.78 26.21
CA LEU A 196 -5.88 2.37 25.37
C LEU A 196 -5.14 1.16 25.94
N ASN A 197 -5.05 1.05 27.27
CA ASN A 197 -4.48 -0.13 27.91
C ASN A 197 -5.36 -1.37 27.68
N ILE A 198 -6.67 -1.24 27.84
CA ILE A 198 -7.64 -2.32 27.58
C ILE A 198 -7.55 -2.79 26.11
N ILE A 199 -7.48 -1.85 25.14
CA ILE A 199 -7.28 -2.16 23.73
C ILE A 199 -6.00 -2.97 23.53
N ASN A 200 -4.88 -2.54 24.13
CA ASN A 200 -3.60 -3.25 24.02
C ASN A 200 -3.64 -4.65 24.65
N GLU A 201 -4.31 -4.82 25.81
CA GLU A 201 -4.50 -6.12 26.49
C GLU A 201 -5.27 -7.10 25.60
N ASN A 202 -6.20 -6.59 24.77
CA ASN A 202 -6.94 -7.34 23.77
C ASN A 202 -6.22 -7.47 22.42
N LYS A 203 -4.89 -7.25 22.41
CA LYS A 203 -4.00 -7.34 21.22
C LYS A 203 -4.37 -6.35 20.11
N GLY A 204 -5.06 -5.28 20.43
CA GLY A 204 -5.37 -4.18 19.53
C GLY A 204 -4.27 -3.13 19.51
N LEU A 205 -4.37 -2.24 18.53
CA LEU A 205 -3.64 -0.98 18.44
C LEU A 205 -4.62 0.16 18.74
N GLY A 206 -4.21 1.12 19.55
CA GLY A 206 -5.09 2.25 19.85
C GLY A 206 -4.40 3.58 19.69
N TYR A 207 -5.17 4.62 19.36
CA TYR A 207 -4.70 6.00 19.33
C TYR A 207 -5.80 6.95 19.80
N ILE A 208 -5.40 8.16 20.25
CA ILE A 208 -6.36 9.23 20.60
C ILE A 208 -6.84 9.85 19.28
N ALA A 209 -8.17 9.88 19.10
CA ALA A 209 -8.82 10.36 17.90
C ALA A 209 -8.84 11.90 17.82
N HIS A 210 -8.89 12.44 16.61
CA HIS A 210 -9.12 13.85 16.20
C HIS A 210 -8.67 14.89 17.23
N ILE A 211 -7.43 14.77 17.72
CA ILE A 211 -6.89 15.56 18.85
C ILE A 211 -6.93 17.07 18.63
N ASN A 212 -6.95 17.53 17.37
CA ASN A 212 -7.04 18.95 16.99
C ASN A 212 -8.45 19.53 17.06
N SER A 213 -9.48 18.70 17.07
CA SER A 213 -10.88 19.10 17.25
C SER A 213 -11.41 18.75 18.65
N SER A 214 -10.73 17.86 19.37
CA SER A 214 -11.10 17.50 20.74
C SER A 214 -10.74 18.60 21.74
N ASN A 215 -11.48 18.67 22.84
CA ASN A 215 -11.19 19.58 23.94
C ASN A 215 -9.96 19.19 24.78
N LEU A 216 -9.33 18.03 24.50
CA LEU A 216 -8.23 17.49 25.31
C LEU A 216 -7.04 18.46 25.43
N LEU A 217 -6.65 19.10 24.34
CA LEU A 217 -5.56 20.10 24.39
C LEU A 217 -5.99 21.46 24.94
N SER A 218 -7.24 21.89 24.67
CA SER A 218 -7.77 23.21 25.03
C SER A 218 -8.56 23.24 26.33
N ASN A 219 -8.95 22.08 26.87
CA ASN A 219 -9.78 22.00 28.07
C ASN A 219 -8.97 22.35 29.32
N ASP A 220 -9.28 23.48 29.92
CA ASP A 220 -8.64 23.95 31.17
C ASP A 220 -9.07 23.15 32.41
N SER A 221 -10.16 22.38 32.34
CA SER A 221 -10.58 21.49 33.42
C SER A 221 -9.65 20.29 33.60
N LEU A 222 -8.91 19.90 32.57
CA LEU A 222 -7.92 18.84 32.67
C LEU A 222 -6.57 19.41 33.10
N SER A 223 -6.09 18.95 34.28
CA SER A 223 -4.84 19.44 34.83
C SER A 223 -3.62 19.18 33.92
N ILE A 224 -2.65 20.08 33.98
CA ILE A 224 -1.38 19.93 33.24
C ILE A 224 -0.66 18.62 33.65
N SER A 225 -0.74 18.22 34.91
CA SER A 225 -0.16 16.97 35.39
C SER A 225 -0.81 15.75 34.75
N TYR A 226 -2.13 15.76 34.59
CA TYR A 226 -2.84 14.71 33.85
C TYR A 226 -2.41 14.64 32.40
N LYS A 227 -2.40 15.76 31.66
CA LYS A 227 -1.96 15.82 30.24
C LYS A 227 -0.51 15.31 30.12
N LYS A 228 0.40 15.70 30.99
CA LYS A 228 1.77 15.20 31.02
C LYS A 228 1.83 13.68 31.18
N ARG A 229 1.08 13.15 32.17
CA ARG A 229 0.98 11.70 32.40
C ARG A 229 0.41 11.00 31.16
N LEU A 230 -0.73 11.46 30.64
CA LEU A 230 -1.37 10.88 29.48
C LEU A 230 -0.39 10.74 28.31
N PHE A 231 0.22 11.84 27.86
CA PHE A 231 1.09 11.80 26.68
C PHE A 231 2.43 11.11 26.92
N SER A 232 2.93 11.09 28.15
CA SER A 232 4.14 10.33 28.47
C SER A 232 3.90 8.83 28.51
N ASP A 233 2.75 8.40 29.03
CA ASP A 233 2.45 6.98 29.28
C ASP A 233 1.80 6.29 28.05
N LEU A 234 1.40 7.04 27.00
CA LEU A 234 0.92 6.45 25.76
C LEU A 234 1.92 5.43 25.21
N LYS A 235 1.46 4.23 24.89
CA LYS A 235 2.30 3.20 24.23
C LYS A 235 2.57 3.52 22.77
N THR A 236 1.63 4.19 22.10
CA THR A 236 1.79 4.66 20.71
C THR A 236 2.34 6.09 20.65
N SER A 237 3.04 6.42 19.57
CA SER A 237 3.40 7.78 19.22
C SER A 237 2.49 8.36 18.15
N VAL A 238 1.48 7.62 17.71
CA VAL A 238 0.54 8.03 16.66
C VAL A 238 -0.72 8.62 17.27
N LEU A 239 -1.17 9.75 16.73
CA LEU A 239 -2.38 10.47 17.13
C LEU A 239 -3.22 10.79 15.90
N GLY A 240 -4.54 10.80 16.05
CA GLY A 240 -5.47 11.20 15.00
C GLY A 240 -5.61 12.72 14.91
N VAL A 241 -5.61 13.28 13.70
CA VAL A 241 -5.93 14.68 13.42
C VAL A 241 -6.96 14.76 12.31
N LYS A 242 -7.97 15.60 12.48
CA LYS A 242 -9.05 15.76 11.49
C LYS A 242 -8.60 16.48 10.21
N ASP A 243 -7.63 17.38 10.35
CA ASP A 243 -7.03 18.12 9.24
C ASP A 243 -5.56 18.47 9.53
N LEU A 244 -4.86 18.97 8.52
CA LEU A 244 -3.45 19.35 8.62
C LEU A 244 -3.19 20.76 9.16
N LYS A 245 -4.25 21.47 9.55
CA LYS A 245 -4.12 22.84 10.05
C LYS A 245 -3.46 22.85 11.43
N ASN A 246 -2.57 23.80 11.63
CA ASN A 246 -1.91 24.04 12.91
C ASN A 246 -1.11 22.86 13.49
N LEU A 247 -0.69 21.88 12.65
CA LEU A 247 0.08 20.72 13.13
C LEU A 247 1.32 21.09 13.94
N ASP A 248 2.06 22.13 13.54
CA ASP A 248 3.26 22.57 14.26
C ASP A 248 2.91 23.14 15.64
N THR A 249 1.78 23.82 15.77
CA THR A 249 1.27 24.29 17.07
C THR A 249 0.92 23.10 17.97
N ILE A 250 0.26 22.09 17.42
CA ILE A 250 -0.07 20.85 18.12
C ILE A 250 1.19 20.13 18.57
N LYS A 251 2.17 19.94 17.67
CA LYS A 251 3.47 19.34 17.99
C LYS A 251 4.18 20.07 19.13
N ASN A 252 4.21 21.39 19.09
CA ASN A 252 4.82 22.21 20.14
C ASN A 252 4.12 22.05 21.49
N ARG A 253 2.79 21.98 21.51
CA ARG A 253 2.01 21.70 22.72
C ARG A 253 2.32 20.30 23.25
N LEU A 254 2.32 19.28 22.42
CA LEU A 254 2.65 17.92 22.80
C LEU A 254 4.07 17.81 23.37
N LYS A 255 5.05 18.49 22.76
CA LYS A 255 6.42 18.59 23.29
C LYS A 255 6.48 19.22 24.69
N SER A 256 5.56 20.14 25.04
CA SER A 256 5.49 20.73 26.38
C SER A 256 5.01 19.73 27.43
N TYR A 257 4.23 18.73 27.03
CA TYR A 257 3.74 17.67 27.93
C TYR A 257 4.69 16.45 27.99
N ALA A 258 5.25 16.02 26.86
CA ALA A 258 6.11 14.84 26.75
C ALA A 258 7.38 15.16 25.94
N LYS A 259 8.37 15.81 26.60
CA LYS A 259 9.58 16.36 25.94
C LYS A 259 10.43 15.36 25.17
N GLN A 260 10.45 14.11 25.62
CA GLN A 260 11.29 13.05 25.04
C GLN A 260 10.57 12.21 23.97
N LYS A 261 9.29 12.48 23.72
CA LYS A 261 8.48 11.72 22.77
C LYS A 261 8.16 12.54 21.53
N GLU A 262 8.42 11.95 20.38
CA GLU A 262 7.98 12.50 19.11
C GLU A 262 6.65 11.86 18.71
N PHE A 263 5.68 12.70 18.34
CA PHE A 263 4.38 12.26 17.90
C PHE A 263 4.26 12.40 16.38
N SER A 264 3.69 11.38 15.78
CA SER A 264 3.29 11.34 14.38
C SER A 264 1.77 11.34 14.28
N PHE A 265 1.26 11.62 13.10
CA PHE A 265 -0.18 11.80 12.90
C PHE A 265 -0.71 10.89 11.80
N VAL A 266 -1.97 10.48 11.96
CA VAL A 266 -2.82 9.93 10.91
C VAL A 266 -3.95 10.93 10.64
N LEU A 267 -4.43 10.99 9.40
CA LEU A 267 -5.67 11.72 9.11
C LEU A 267 -6.84 10.88 9.59
N ASP A 268 -7.56 11.46 10.52
CA ASP A 268 -8.64 10.88 11.29
C ASP A 268 -9.92 11.56 10.82
N GLU A 269 -10.56 10.96 9.80
CA GLU A 269 -11.59 11.62 9.00
C GLU A 269 -12.83 11.95 9.82
N ASP A 270 -13.18 11.05 10.74
CA ASP A 270 -14.36 11.17 11.59
C ASP A 270 -15.63 11.41 10.74
N SER A 271 -15.79 10.56 9.70
CA SER A 271 -16.84 10.76 8.71
C SER A 271 -18.15 10.12 9.16
N HIS A 272 -19.20 10.95 9.26
CA HIS A 272 -20.54 10.53 9.69
C HIS A 272 -21.58 10.63 8.57
N SER A 273 -21.17 10.84 7.33
CA SER A 273 -22.07 10.97 6.20
C SER A 273 -21.50 10.40 4.90
N PHE A 274 -22.36 10.18 3.91
CA PHE A 274 -21.90 9.79 2.58
C PHE A 274 -21.01 10.86 1.93
N ASP A 275 -21.23 12.15 2.24
CA ASP A 275 -20.51 13.26 1.61
C ASP A 275 -19.10 13.42 2.18
N ASP A 276 -18.93 13.18 3.46
CA ASP A 276 -17.63 13.29 4.14
C ASP A 276 -16.73 12.09 3.86
N LEU A 277 -17.30 10.91 3.57
CA LEU A 277 -16.59 9.65 3.43
C LEU A 277 -15.46 9.72 2.37
N ALA A 278 -14.27 9.34 2.75
CA ALA A 278 -13.04 9.34 1.95
C ALA A 278 -12.69 10.74 1.40
N SER A 279 -12.97 11.81 2.16
CA SER A 279 -12.59 13.20 1.87
C SER A 279 -11.14 13.48 2.28
N ASN A 280 -10.69 12.91 3.39
CA ASN A 280 -9.37 13.09 3.99
C ASN A 280 -8.59 11.76 4.05
N CYS A 281 -8.04 11.34 2.92
CA CYS A 281 -7.21 10.14 2.87
C CYS A 281 -5.74 10.48 3.09
N PHE A 282 -4.99 9.50 3.60
CA PHE A 282 -3.54 9.52 3.70
C PHE A 282 -2.95 8.23 3.14
N TRP A 283 -1.63 8.06 3.19
CA TRP A 283 -0.96 6.92 2.57
C TRP A 283 -0.06 6.20 3.57
N ILE A 284 -0.08 4.87 3.50
CA ILE A 284 0.81 4.01 4.29
C ILE A 284 1.55 3.08 3.34
N ILE A 285 2.87 2.98 3.52
CA ILE A 285 3.67 2.05 2.73
C ILE A 285 3.52 0.63 3.24
N GLY A 286 3.21 -0.30 2.35
CA GLY A 286 3.07 -1.71 2.70
C GLY A 286 2.85 -2.61 1.48
N SER A 287 3.01 -3.90 1.68
CA SER A 287 2.79 -4.91 0.63
C SER A 287 1.37 -5.47 0.63
N LYS A 288 0.70 -5.47 1.78
CA LYS A 288 -0.67 -5.95 1.97
C LYS A 288 -1.48 -4.93 2.76
N CYS A 289 -2.78 -4.81 2.45
CA CYS A 289 -3.72 -3.96 3.19
C CYS A 289 -4.36 -4.80 4.31
N ASN A 290 -3.74 -4.81 5.48
CA ASN A 290 -4.19 -5.56 6.65
C ASN A 290 -3.69 -4.92 7.96
N PHE A 291 -4.09 -5.48 9.11
CA PHE A 291 -3.69 -5.04 10.44
C PHE A 291 -2.17 -5.00 10.63
N GLU A 292 -1.44 -5.99 10.09
CA GLU A 292 0.02 -6.05 10.19
C GLU A 292 0.70 -4.83 9.54
N MET A 293 0.16 -4.34 8.42
CA MET A 293 0.66 -3.10 7.79
C MET A 293 0.52 -1.91 8.73
N ILE A 294 -0.61 -1.80 9.44
CA ILE A 294 -0.84 -0.71 10.40
C ILE A 294 0.08 -0.85 11.62
N ARG A 295 0.26 -2.06 12.13
CA ARG A 295 1.18 -2.33 13.23
C ARG A 295 2.60 -1.88 12.90
N ASN A 296 3.08 -2.23 11.72
CA ASN A 296 4.40 -1.81 11.25
C ASN A 296 4.47 -0.29 11.03
N ALA A 297 3.40 0.31 10.50
CA ALA A 297 3.33 1.76 10.30
C ALA A 297 3.35 2.53 11.63
N PHE A 298 2.68 2.04 12.65
CA PHE A 298 2.66 2.67 13.99
C PHE A 298 3.97 2.47 14.76
N HIS A 299 4.76 1.46 14.39
CA HIS A 299 6.10 1.27 14.94
C HIS A 299 7.10 2.31 14.41
N ASP A 300 7.07 2.58 13.09
CA ASP A 300 7.98 3.53 12.43
C ASP A 300 7.20 4.57 11.60
N PRO A 301 6.34 5.40 12.23
CA PRO A 301 5.36 6.22 11.52
C PRO A 301 6.00 7.30 10.66
N ASN A 302 7.16 7.84 11.02
CA ASN A 302 7.85 8.89 10.27
C ASN A 302 8.32 8.42 8.87
N PHE A 303 8.52 7.12 8.68
CA PHE A 303 8.99 6.53 7.42
C PHE A 303 7.89 5.84 6.63
N THR A 304 6.78 5.52 7.28
CA THR A 304 5.74 4.66 6.71
C THR A 304 4.44 5.39 6.43
N ILE A 305 4.17 6.50 7.13
CA ILE A 305 2.95 7.29 6.98
C ILE A 305 3.24 8.58 6.21
N CYS A 306 2.45 8.84 5.17
CA CYS A 306 2.49 10.05 4.38
C CYS A 306 1.11 10.72 4.38
N LEU A 307 1.03 11.93 4.94
CA LEU A 307 -0.25 12.68 5.09
C LEU A 307 -0.70 13.38 3.81
N SER A 308 0.16 13.44 2.80
CA SER A 308 -0.16 13.97 1.48
C SER A 308 0.12 12.91 0.41
N PRO A 309 -0.48 13.04 -0.80
CA PRO A 309 -0.18 12.10 -1.87
C PRO A 309 1.33 11.96 -2.09
N PRO A 310 1.88 10.73 -2.00
CA PRO A 310 3.30 10.52 -2.23
C PRO A 310 3.63 10.85 -3.68
N SER A 311 4.69 11.62 -3.90
CA SER A 311 5.22 11.85 -5.23
C SER A 311 6.05 10.64 -5.66
N GLU A 312 5.72 10.06 -6.80
CA GLU A 312 6.63 9.09 -7.45
C GLU A 312 7.70 9.85 -8.24
N PRO A 313 8.95 9.36 -8.26
CA PRO A 313 9.97 9.91 -9.13
C PRO A 313 9.53 9.81 -10.59
N ASP A 314 9.89 10.81 -11.40
CA ASP A 314 9.59 10.82 -12.83
C ASP A 314 10.23 9.63 -13.56
N VAL A 315 11.36 9.16 -13.07
CA VAL A 315 12.10 8.02 -13.64
C VAL A 315 12.57 7.10 -12.52
N PHE A 316 12.25 5.81 -12.65
CA PHE A 316 12.79 4.79 -11.75
C PHE A 316 12.80 3.41 -12.41
N ILE A 317 13.67 2.53 -11.90
CA ILE A 317 13.76 1.14 -12.34
C ILE A 317 12.70 0.32 -11.60
N GLU A 318 11.76 -0.26 -12.34
CA GLU A 318 10.71 -1.13 -11.74
C GLU A 318 11.24 -2.53 -11.43
N GLY A 319 12.22 -3.03 -12.20
CA GLY A 319 12.80 -4.33 -11.96
C GLY A 319 13.86 -4.73 -12.99
N ILE A 320 14.56 -5.81 -12.68
CA ILE A 320 15.53 -6.44 -13.55
C ILE A 320 15.31 -7.95 -13.60
N ALA A 321 15.48 -8.52 -14.80
CA ALA A 321 15.56 -9.95 -15.02
C ALA A 321 16.89 -10.29 -15.67
N VAL A 322 17.55 -11.35 -15.19
CA VAL A 322 18.81 -11.84 -15.73
C VAL A 322 18.66 -13.32 -16.06
N GLU A 323 18.92 -13.66 -17.31
CA GLU A 323 18.95 -15.03 -17.80
C GLU A 323 20.40 -15.46 -18.03
N PRO A 324 20.92 -16.44 -17.30
CA PRO A 324 22.29 -16.93 -17.52
C PRO A 324 22.39 -17.64 -18.85
N PHE A 325 23.59 -17.65 -19.43
CA PHE A 325 23.85 -18.29 -20.71
C PHE A 325 23.67 -19.81 -20.63
N ASN A 326 24.28 -20.42 -19.62
CA ASN A 326 24.15 -21.87 -19.35
C ASN A 326 24.35 -22.17 -17.85
N GLU A 327 24.32 -23.43 -17.48
CA GLU A 327 24.43 -23.89 -16.09
C GLU A 327 25.77 -23.55 -15.41
N LYS A 328 26.80 -23.23 -16.18
CA LYS A 328 28.18 -23.00 -15.68
C LYS A 328 28.58 -21.52 -15.81
N LYS A 329 27.85 -20.71 -16.59
CA LYS A 329 28.21 -19.32 -16.86
C LYS A 329 27.00 -18.41 -16.67
N GLY A 330 27.18 -17.33 -15.94
CA GLY A 330 26.18 -16.30 -15.72
C GLY A 330 25.89 -16.02 -14.26
N TYR A 331 25.05 -15.03 -14.05
CA TYR A 331 24.62 -14.58 -12.76
C TYR A 331 23.51 -15.48 -12.20
N TYR A 332 23.63 -15.94 -10.97
CA TYR A 332 22.68 -16.85 -10.31
C TYR A 332 22.46 -18.19 -11.00
N ILE A 333 23.44 -19.04 -10.89
CA ILE A 333 23.29 -20.47 -11.20
C ILE A 333 22.52 -21.10 -10.04
N GLY A 334 21.33 -21.63 -10.31
CA GLY A 334 20.50 -22.30 -9.30
C GLY A 334 21.15 -23.58 -8.76
N LYS A 335 20.86 -23.95 -7.51
CA LYS A 335 21.40 -25.18 -6.83
C LYS A 335 21.01 -26.48 -7.51
N GLU A 336 20.10 -26.51 -8.47
CA GLU A 336 19.48 -27.69 -9.04
C GLU A 336 19.77 -27.91 -10.56
N ASN A 337 20.88 -27.44 -11.08
CA ASN A 337 21.25 -27.62 -12.51
C ASN A 337 20.14 -27.20 -13.51
N ARG A 338 19.26 -26.25 -13.15
CA ARG A 338 18.26 -25.71 -14.03
C ARG A 338 18.60 -24.26 -14.37
N LYS A 339 18.48 -23.89 -15.64
CA LYS A 339 18.50 -22.47 -16.07
C LYS A 339 17.44 -21.72 -15.28
N SER A 340 17.83 -20.98 -14.25
CA SER A 340 16.89 -20.19 -13.45
C SER A 340 16.96 -18.73 -13.87
N LEU A 341 15.85 -18.20 -14.34
CA LEU A 341 15.70 -16.78 -14.51
C LEU A 341 15.76 -16.11 -13.13
N PHE A 342 16.76 -15.24 -12.93
CA PHE A 342 16.75 -14.34 -11.79
C PHE A 342 15.88 -13.14 -12.10
N ASN A 343 14.93 -12.79 -11.25
CA ASN A 343 14.17 -11.56 -11.34
C ASN A 343 13.99 -10.89 -9.99
N ILE A 344 14.04 -9.57 -9.96
CA ILE A 344 13.80 -8.76 -8.77
C ILE A 344 13.11 -7.46 -9.19
N SER A 345 12.16 -7.01 -8.38
CA SER A 345 11.51 -5.71 -8.54
C SER A 345 11.99 -4.71 -7.49
N PHE A 346 11.99 -3.43 -7.85
CA PHE A 346 12.41 -2.32 -7.00
C PHE A 346 11.24 -1.41 -6.63
N SER A 347 11.30 -0.82 -5.45
CA SER A 347 10.38 0.25 -5.06
C SER A 347 10.68 1.53 -5.85
N SER A 348 9.68 2.35 -6.09
CA SER A 348 9.87 3.71 -6.63
C SER A 348 10.59 4.65 -5.66
N SER A 349 10.59 4.34 -4.35
CA SER A 349 11.22 5.17 -3.32
C SER A 349 12.64 4.69 -3.01
N LEU A 350 12.78 3.61 -2.25
CA LEU A 350 14.05 3.06 -1.83
C LEU A 350 14.04 1.55 -1.91
N SER A 351 15.10 0.97 -2.44
CA SER A 351 15.36 -0.47 -2.42
C SER A 351 16.75 -0.76 -1.90
N CYS A 352 16.87 -1.64 -0.91
CA CYS A 352 18.15 -2.02 -0.31
C CYS A 352 18.50 -3.45 -0.69
N LEU A 353 19.71 -3.66 -1.22
CA LEU A 353 20.28 -4.98 -1.46
C LEU A 353 21.07 -5.42 -0.22
N ILE A 354 20.54 -6.41 0.51
CA ILE A 354 21.14 -6.92 1.75
C ILE A 354 21.65 -8.34 1.51
N GLY A 355 22.80 -8.66 2.07
CA GLY A 355 23.38 -10.00 1.99
C GLY A 355 24.84 -10.01 2.41
N SER A 356 25.38 -11.20 2.72
CA SER A 356 26.77 -11.39 3.08
C SER A 356 27.73 -11.15 1.89
N ARG A 357 29.04 -11.19 2.15
CA ARG A 357 30.06 -11.10 1.09
C ARG A 357 29.90 -12.27 0.10
N GLY A 358 30.02 -11.98 -1.19
CA GLY A 358 29.93 -13.00 -2.25
C GLY A 358 28.50 -13.34 -2.71
N THR A 359 27.45 -12.71 -2.19
CA THR A 359 26.06 -12.96 -2.60
C THR A 359 25.64 -12.28 -3.88
N GLY A 360 26.55 -11.66 -4.63
CA GLY A 360 26.28 -11.09 -5.95
C GLY A 360 25.66 -9.69 -5.96
N LYS A 361 25.61 -8.95 -4.84
CA LYS A 361 25.03 -7.59 -4.78
C LYS A 361 25.72 -6.63 -5.76
N SER A 362 27.05 -6.52 -5.69
CA SER A 362 27.82 -5.65 -6.58
C SER A 362 27.70 -6.11 -8.04
N THR A 363 27.65 -7.42 -8.25
CA THR A 363 27.45 -8.03 -9.57
C THR A 363 26.13 -7.60 -10.19
N LEU A 364 25.02 -7.59 -9.42
CA LEU A 364 23.73 -7.11 -9.89
C LEU A 364 23.77 -5.62 -10.25
N LEU A 365 24.39 -4.80 -9.39
CA LEU A 365 24.54 -3.36 -9.66
C LEU A 365 25.38 -3.11 -10.91
N ASN A 366 26.47 -3.86 -11.11
CA ASN A 366 27.29 -3.75 -12.32
C ASN A 366 26.51 -4.14 -13.57
N LEU A 367 25.71 -5.23 -13.54
CA LEU A 367 24.86 -5.59 -14.68
C LEU A 367 23.85 -4.48 -15.02
N MET A 368 23.24 -3.88 -13.99
CA MET A 368 22.34 -2.75 -14.20
C MET A 368 23.08 -1.55 -14.80
N ASP A 369 24.24 -1.21 -14.26
CA ASP A 369 25.04 -0.09 -14.75
C ASP A 369 25.48 -0.31 -16.21
N PHE A 370 25.99 -1.48 -16.57
CA PHE A 370 26.40 -1.79 -17.94
C PHE A 370 25.25 -1.63 -18.94
N VAL A 371 24.07 -2.12 -18.59
CA VAL A 371 22.91 -2.08 -19.48
C VAL A 371 22.35 -0.66 -19.59
N LEU A 372 22.33 0.10 -18.50
CA LEU A 372 21.74 1.45 -18.47
C LEU A 372 22.71 2.52 -18.96
N SER A 373 23.99 2.47 -18.55
CA SER A 373 25.00 3.46 -18.96
C SER A 373 25.53 3.22 -20.36
N GLN A 374 25.38 1.99 -20.87
CA GLN A 374 25.95 1.55 -22.14
C GLN A 374 27.48 1.70 -22.17
N ARG A 375 28.12 1.52 -21.03
CA ARG A 375 29.58 1.64 -20.84
C ARG A 375 30.10 0.40 -20.16
N THR A 376 31.28 -0.03 -20.55
CA THR A 376 32.08 -1.03 -19.83
C THR A 376 33.40 -0.41 -19.46
N VAL A 377 33.92 -0.79 -18.29
CA VAL A 377 35.18 -0.20 -17.75
C VAL A 377 36.36 -1.08 -18.09
N SER A 378 36.13 -2.37 -18.38
CA SER A 378 37.19 -3.32 -18.68
C SER A 378 36.71 -4.44 -19.62
N CYS A 379 37.65 -5.16 -20.19
CA CYS A 379 37.38 -6.36 -20.98
C CYS A 379 36.75 -7.44 -20.14
N ASP A 380 37.11 -7.57 -18.86
CA ASP A 380 36.54 -8.58 -17.95
C ASP A 380 35.07 -8.26 -17.66
N ASP A 381 34.67 -6.99 -17.53
CA ASP A 381 33.27 -6.58 -17.38
C ASP A 381 32.44 -6.93 -18.63
N LEU A 382 33.01 -6.74 -19.80
CA LEU A 382 32.36 -7.11 -21.05
C LEU A 382 32.17 -8.60 -21.19
N LEU A 383 33.17 -9.40 -20.83
CA LEU A 383 33.09 -10.86 -20.79
C LEU A 383 32.06 -11.34 -19.78
N PHE A 384 32.04 -10.70 -18.60
CA PHE A 384 31.05 -11.01 -17.58
C PHE A 384 29.60 -10.67 -18.04
N LEU A 385 29.40 -9.52 -18.68
CA LEU A 385 28.08 -9.17 -19.25
C LEU A 385 27.62 -10.23 -20.26
N ASN A 386 28.53 -10.70 -21.12
CA ASN A 386 28.26 -11.72 -22.11
C ASN A 386 28.18 -13.15 -21.58
N SER A 387 28.45 -13.37 -20.31
CA SER A 387 28.16 -14.65 -19.62
C SER A 387 26.66 -14.83 -19.36
N ASN A 388 25.86 -13.78 -19.56
CA ASN A 388 24.41 -13.80 -19.44
C ASN A 388 23.80 -13.74 -20.84
N MET A 389 22.86 -14.64 -21.13
CA MET A 389 22.19 -14.68 -22.42
C MET A 389 21.31 -13.43 -22.61
N ARG A 390 20.70 -12.94 -21.52
CA ARG A 390 19.77 -11.83 -21.56
C ARG A 390 19.74 -11.09 -20.23
N VAL A 391 19.71 -9.76 -20.32
CA VAL A 391 19.41 -8.88 -19.19
C VAL A 391 18.29 -7.94 -19.63
N MET A 392 17.20 -7.92 -18.87
CA MET A 392 16.03 -7.09 -19.15
C MET A 392 15.76 -6.18 -17.97
N ILE A 393 15.72 -4.87 -18.20
CA ILE A 393 15.45 -3.84 -17.17
C ILE A 393 14.15 -3.13 -17.55
N LEU A 394 13.19 -3.17 -16.64
CA LEU A 394 11.94 -2.44 -16.77
C LEU A 394 12.07 -1.09 -16.07
N VAL A 395 11.91 -0.01 -16.84
CA VAL A 395 12.03 1.38 -16.38
C VAL A 395 10.69 2.08 -16.56
N LYS A 396 10.21 2.76 -15.54
CA LYS A 396 9.12 3.73 -15.65
C LYS A 396 9.73 5.11 -15.86
N CYS A 397 9.25 5.82 -16.86
CA CYS A 397 9.62 7.21 -17.13
C CYS A 397 8.33 8.00 -17.38
N LEU A 398 7.99 8.89 -16.45
CA LEU A 398 6.70 9.58 -16.42
C LEU A 398 5.54 8.57 -16.43
N ASN A 399 4.64 8.69 -17.39
CA ASN A 399 3.49 7.77 -17.54
C ASN A 399 3.78 6.54 -18.43
N ASN A 400 5.00 6.42 -18.92
CA ASN A 400 5.39 5.38 -19.87
C ASN A 400 6.31 4.35 -19.22
N ARG A 401 6.24 3.11 -19.72
CA ARG A 401 7.16 2.04 -19.37
C ARG A 401 8.05 1.71 -20.54
N TYR A 402 9.31 1.47 -20.25
CA TYR A 402 10.33 1.10 -21.21
C TYR A 402 11.01 -0.18 -20.76
N LEU A 403 11.17 -1.12 -21.68
CA LEU A 403 11.99 -2.29 -21.49
C LEU A 403 13.32 -2.10 -22.20
N ILE A 404 14.38 -2.04 -21.42
CA ILE A 404 15.75 -2.04 -21.94
C ILE A 404 16.23 -3.46 -21.89
N LYS A 405 16.55 -4.04 -23.04
CA LYS A 405 17.06 -5.42 -23.11
C LYS A 405 18.47 -5.44 -23.69
N TYR A 406 19.32 -6.20 -23.02
CA TYR A 406 20.59 -6.64 -23.54
C TYR A 406 20.47 -8.12 -23.91
N LEU A 407 20.84 -8.47 -25.12
CA LEU A 407 20.93 -9.85 -25.59
C LEU A 407 22.39 -10.11 -25.92
N ALA A 408 22.96 -11.22 -25.42
CA ALA A 408 24.28 -11.63 -25.85
C ALA A 408 24.30 -11.82 -27.39
N PRO A 409 25.37 -11.41 -28.07
CA PRO A 409 25.49 -11.64 -29.50
C PRO A 409 25.33 -13.11 -29.82
N ASP A 410 24.57 -13.42 -30.88
CA ASP A 410 24.46 -14.79 -31.42
C ASP A 410 25.78 -15.13 -32.10
N ILE A 411 26.67 -15.74 -31.32
CA ILE A 411 27.95 -16.24 -31.86
C ILE A 411 27.76 -17.75 -32.01
N ASP A 412 27.63 -18.18 -33.25
CA ASP A 412 27.48 -19.60 -33.60
C ASP A 412 28.45 -20.47 -32.79
N SER A 413 27.91 -21.48 -32.08
CA SER A 413 28.62 -22.41 -31.21
C SER A 413 29.24 -21.84 -29.94
N PHE A 414 28.37 -21.53 -28.95
CA PHE A 414 28.79 -21.13 -27.60
C PHE A 414 29.47 -22.22 -26.74
N ASP A 415 29.64 -23.43 -27.24
CA ASP A 415 30.32 -24.50 -26.48
C ASP A 415 31.82 -24.24 -26.24
N GLU A 416 32.43 -23.32 -27.02
CA GLU A 416 33.80 -22.85 -26.85
C GLU A 416 33.88 -21.33 -27.18
N ILE A 417 33.23 -20.48 -26.42
CA ILE A 417 33.51 -19.06 -26.57
C ILE A 417 34.93 -18.79 -26.07
N SER A 418 35.86 -18.72 -27.01
CA SER A 418 37.10 -18.03 -26.70
C SER A 418 36.74 -16.59 -26.35
N GLU A 419 37.18 -16.13 -25.18
CA GLU A 419 37.07 -14.73 -24.72
C GLU A 419 37.37 -13.75 -25.86
N ASN A 420 38.28 -14.10 -26.74
CA ASN A 420 38.64 -13.35 -27.92
C ASN A 420 37.52 -13.12 -28.95
N ARG A 421 36.54 -14.02 -29.09
CA ARG A 421 35.43 -13.80 -30.02
C ARG A 421 34.45 -12.75 -29.53
N VAL A 422 34.13 -12.73 -28.23
CA VAL A 422 33.27 -11.71 -27.62
C VAL A 422 33.94 -10.35 -27.74
N LEU A 423 35.20 -10.25 -27.36
CA LEU A 423 35.95 -9.01 -27.46
C LEU A 423 36.02 -8.49 -28.91
N LYS A 424 36.31 -9.38 -29.86
CA LYS A 424 36.37 -9.06 -31.28
C LYS A 424 35.00 -8.58 -31.84
N TYR A 425 33.89 -9.17 -31.37
CA TYR A 425 32.55 -8.74 -31.78
C TYR A 425 32.30 -7.29 -31.38
N PHE A 426 32.78 -6.88 -30.22
CA PHE A 426 32.70 -5.50 -29.73
C PHE A 426 33.85 -4.60 -30.23
N GLY A 427 34.69 -5.05 -31.17
CA GLY A 427 35.77 -4.28 -31.77
C GLY A 427 37.02 -4.17 -30.90
N VAL A 428 37.19 -5.05 -29.92
CA VAL A 428 38.37 -5.12 -29.08
C VAL A 428 39.35 -6.10 -29.73
N HIS A 429 40.49 -5.61 -30.24
CA HIS A 429 41.45 -6.45 -30.94
C HIS A 429 42.56 -6.97 -30.03
N ASP A 430 42.90 -6.21 -28.98
CA ASP A 430 43.94 -6.58 -28.02
C ASP A 430 43.42 -6.45 -26.56
N ARG A 431 43.61 -7.51 -25.77
CA ARG A 431 43.30 -7.47 -24.36
C ARG A 431 44.40 -6.74 -23.60
N ILE A 432 44.09 -5.52 -23.15
CA ILE A 432 45.02 -4.77 -22.30
C ILE A 432 44.63 -5.03 -20.84
N PRO A 433 45.45 -5.74 -20.03
CA PRO A 433 45.15 -5.98 -18.63
C PRO A 433 45.11 -4.65 -17.86
N ASN A 434 44.05 -4.48 -17.03
CA ASN A 434 43.89 -3.34 -16.12
C ASN A 434 43.80 -1.93 -16.73
N SER A 435 43.55 -1.78 -18.03
CA SER A 435 43.27 -0.47 -18.59
C SER A 435 41.78 -0.16 -18.46
N THR A 436 41.46 1.09 -18.07
CA THR A 436 40.12 1.65 -18.21
C THR A 436 39.80 1.72 -19.70
N PHE A 437 38.77 0.98 -20.11
CA PHE A 437 38.36 0.92 -21.47
C PHE A 437 37.11 1.81 -21.62
N ASP A 438 37.29 3.00 -22.17
CA ASP A 438 36.18 3.88 -22.50
C ASP A 438 35.64 3.45 -23.85
N TYR A 439 34.57 2.64 -23.80
CA TYR A 439 33.95 2.08 -24.99
C TYR A 439 33.01 3.09 -25.64
N GLU A 440 33.58 4.10 -26.29
CA GLU A 440 32.82 4.99 -27.19
C GLU A 440 32.36 4.30 -28.49
N SER A 441 32.59 2.99 -28.59
CA SER A 441 32.31 2.35 -29.86
C SER A 441 30.85 2.41 -30.22
N SER A 442 30.60 2.83 -31.42
CA SER A 442 29.31 2.89 -32.08
C SER A 442 28.56 1.54 -32.07
N THR A 443 29.24 0.43 -31.84
CA THR A 443 28.68 -0.93 -31.91
C THR A 443 27.86 -1.27 -30.68
N MET A 444 28.33 -1.01 -29.46
CA MET A 444 27.57 -1.28 -28.23
C MET A 444 26.39 -0.32 -28.08
N LYS A 445 26.59 0.97 -28.36
CA LYS A 445 25.51 1.96 -28.39
C LYS A 445 24.43 1.58 -29.40
N LYS A 446 24.79 1.19 -30.62
CA LYS A 446 23.83 0.71 -31.62
C LYS A 446 23.12 -0.56 -31.17
N TYR A 447 23.82 -1.50 -30.55
CA TYR A 447 23.25 -2.75 -30.10
C TYR A 447 22.19 -2.54 -29.03
N ILE A 448 22.45 -1.68 -28.02
CA ILE A 448 21.48 -1.43 -26.94
C ILE A 448 20.35 -0.52 -27.42
N ILE A 449 20.61 0.49 -28.24
CA ILE A 449 19.56 1.35 -28.81
C ILE A 449 18.57 0.53 -29.64
N ASN A 450 19.03 -0.46 -30.40
CA ASN A 450 18.16 -1.36 -31.16
C ASN A 450 17.31 -2.29 -30.27
N ASN A 451 17.66 -2.43 -28.98
CA ASN A 451 16.97 -3.27 -28.02
C ASN A 451 16.16 -2.46 -26.98
N LEU A 452 15.95 -1.16 -27.20
CA LEU A 452 15.04 -0.34 -26.39
C LEU A 452 13.61 -0.49 -26.88
N LEU A 453 12.74 -1.01 -26.04
CA LEU A 453 11.32 -1.20 -26.36
C LEU A 453 10.45 -0.32 -25.46
N TYR A 454 9.46 0.32 -26.09
CA TYR A 454 8.37 0.99 -25.38
C TYR A 454 7.23 -0.01 -25.13
N ILE A 455 6.71 -0.04 -23.89
CA ILE A 455 5.66 -0.99 -23.46
C ILE A 455 4.42 -0.25 -23.03
#